data_a2da0fabb4e0460a123d85f6f3c02c66
#
_entry.id   a2da0fabb4e0460a123d85f6f3c02c66
#
_cell.length_a   1.000
_cell.length_b   1.000
_cell.length_c   1.000
_cell.angle_alpha   90.00
_cell.angle_beta   90.00
_cell.angle_gamma   90.00
#
_symmetry.space_group_name_H-M   'P 1'
#
loop_
_entity.id
_entity.type
_entity.pdbx_description
1 polymer ?
#
loop_
_entity_poly.entity_id
_entity_poly.type
_entity_poly.pdbx_seq_one_letter_code
_entity_poly.pdbx_strand_id
1 'polypeptide(L)'
;TAKQQAIAALGMGVLNKCYLRFADLFWPAEFDWLEYIPAQHGQWAEWVSLARPTGLPILLGFNAADFGRKIEAWSDAAIVGSAMQTLRHFFGRHIPEPLDVQITRWAADPFAYGSYSFNALGSTPSMRDDLARSVGRRLFFAGEATERRYFGTVHGAYLSGLRAAQEVMAANE
;
A
#
# COMPACT_ATOMS: atom_id res chain seq x y z
N THR A 1 -4.39 26.46 10.65
CA THR A 1 -5.50 25.75 11.34
C THR A 1 -5.01 24.41 11.87
N ALA A 2 -5.73 23.83 12.87
CA ALA A 2 -5.40 22.51 13.40
C ALA A 2 -5.36 21.43 12.28
N LYS A 3 -6.31 21.48 11.34
CA LYS A 3 -6.34 20.58 10.18
C LYS A 3 -5.08 20.71 9.31
N GLN A 4 -4.60 21.90 9.01
CA GLN A 4 -3.36 22.10 8.23
C GLN A 4 -2.13 21.57 8.98
N GLN A 5 -2.08 21.74 10.29
CA GLN A 5 -1.03 21.16 11.14
C GLN A 5 -1.09 19.63 11.12
N ALA A 6 -2.29 19.04 11.20
CA ALA A 6 -2.48 17.60 11.10
C ALA A 6 -2.03 17.06 9.74
N ILE A 7 -2.39 17.74 8.63
CA ILE A 7 -1.94 17.35 7.27
C ILE A 7 -0.41 17.40 7.17
N ALA A 8 0.23 18.39 7.75
CA ALA A 8 1.69 18.53 7.70
C ALA A 8 2.44 17.53 8.60
N ALA A 9 1.82 17.09 9.70
CA ALA A 9 2.45 16.23 10.70
C ALA A 9 2.21 14.74 10.50
N LEU A 10 1.06 14.36 9.95
CA LEU A 10 0.77 12.96 9.63
C LEU A 10 1.53 12.51 8.39
N GLY A 11 2.00 11.26 8.38
CA GLY A 11 2.74 10.69 7.27
C GLY A 11 1.82 9.97 6.26
N MET A 12 2.27 9.93 5.00
CA MET A 12 1.70 9.10 3.95
C MET A 12 2.77 8.09 3.50
N GLY A 13 2.52 6.80 3.74
CA GLY A 13 3.41 5.70 3.40
C GLY A 13 3.26 5.24 1.96
N VAL A 14 4.24 4.50 1.49
CA VAL A 14 4.21 3.81 0.20
C VAL A 14 4.44 2.32 0.40
N LEU A 15 3.54 1.51 -0.16
CA LEU A 15 3.66 0.07 -0.29
C LEU A 15 3.26 -0.30 -1.72
N ASN A 16 4.24 -0.33 -2.61
CA ASN A 16 4.03 -0.70 -3.99
C ASN A 16 4.08 -2.21 -4.18
N LYS A 17 3.39 -2.67 -5.21
CA LYS A 17 3.20 -4.08 -5.52
C LYS A 17 3.60 -4.36 -6.95
N CYS A 18 4.24 -5.52 -7.15
CA CYS A 18 4.48 -6.11 -8.46
C CYS A 18 3.86 -7.50 -8.46
N TYR A 19 2.81 -7.66 -9.25
CA TYR A 19 2.16 -8.95 -9.49
C TYR A 19 2.83 -9.59 -10.70
N LEU A 20 3.28 -10.82 -10.56
CA LEU A 20 3.89 -11.62 -11.61
C LEU A 20 3.07 -12.90 -11.79
N ARG A 21 2.40 -13.06 -12.93
CA ARG A 21 1.65 -14.27 -13.28
C ARG A 21 2.52 -15.16 -14.17
N PHE A 22 2.65 -16.41 -13.80
CA PHE A 22 3.42 -17.43 -14.52
C PHE A 22 2.53 -18.43 -15.24
N ALA A 23 3.13 -19.29 -16.07
CA ALA A 23 2.40 -20.38 -16.72
C ALA A 23 2.01 -21.45 -15.70
N ASP A 24 2.95 -21.84 -14.87
CA ASP A 24 2.83 -22.90 -13.89
C ASP A 24 3.42 -22.47 -12.53
N LEU A 25 3.07 -23.21 -11.49
CA LEU A 25 3.63 -23.06 -10.15
C LEU A 25 5.05 -23.65 -10.13
N PHE A 26 6.07 -22.86 -9.84
CA PHE A 26 7.45 -23.33 -9.65
C PHE A 26 7.94 -23.22 -8.20
N TRP A 27 7.09 -22.69 -7.32
CA TRP A 27 7.33 -22.63 -5.87
C TRP A 27 6.41 -23.60 -5.13
N PRO A 28 6.75 -24.01 -3.89
CA PRO A 28 5.92 -24.90 -3.10
C PRO A 28 4.50 -24.35 -2.89
N ALA A 29 3.48 -25.17 -3.20
CA ALA A 29 2.08 -24.75 -3.14
C ALA A 29 1.59 -24.43 -1.72
N GLU A 30 2.26 -24.94 -0.70
CA GLU A 30 1.98 -24.70 0.71
C GLU A 30 2.46 -23.32 1.21
N PHE A 31 3.30 -22.63 0.47
CA PHE A 31 3.81 -21.32 0.86
C PHE A 31 2.86 -20.21 0.43
N ASP A 32 2.26 -19.55 1.41
CA ASP A 32 1.46 -18.34 1.20
C ASP A 32 2.32 -17.07 1.30
N TRP A 33 3.40 -17.12 2.09
CA TRP A 33 4.28 -15.99 2.38
C TRP A 33 5.74 -16.39 2.29
N LEU A 34 6.55 -15.56 1.64
CA LEU A 34 7.99 -15.73 1.50
C LEU A 34 8.67 -14.44 1.95
N GLU A 35 9.75 -14.57 2.69
CA GLU A 35 10.55 -13.44 3.14
C GLU A 35 11.98 -13.53 2.62
N TYR A 36 12.55 -12.40 2.31
CA TYR A 36 13.92 -12.24 1.84
C TYR A 36 14.62 -11.13 2.61
N ILE A 37 15.86 -11.36 3.01
CA ILE A 37 16.70 -10.33 3.63
C ILE A 37 17.62 -9.76 2.54
N PRO A 38 17.24 -8.65 1.90
CA PRO A 38 18.00 -8.08 0.80
C PRO A 38 19.22 -7.29 1.31
N ALA A 39 20.24 -7.14 0.45
CA ALA A 39 21.36 -6.25 0.74
C ALA A 39 20.94 -4.78 0.79
N GLN A 40 19.97 -4.38 -0.02
CA GLN A 40 19.33 -3.06 0.04
C GLN A 40 18.04 -3.13 0.83
N HIS A 41 17.95 -2.39 1.93
CA HIS A 41 16.78 -2.33 2.80
C HIS A 41 15.49 -2.02 2.03
N GLY A 42 14.45 -2.83 2.27
CA GLY A 42 13.11 -2.67 1.67
C GLY A 42 12.95 -3.18 0.24
N GLN A 43 14.01 -3.72 -0.40
CA GLN A 43 13.94 -4.25 -1.76
C GLN A 43 13.43 -5.69 -1.76
N TRP A 44 12.21 -5.91 -2.25
CA TRP A 44 11.61 -7.23 -2.43
C TRP A 44 11.71 -8.13 -1.19
N ALA A 45 11.55 -7.52 0.01
CA ALA A 45 11.70 -8.24 1.28
C ALA A 45 10.58 -9.24 1.53
N GLU A 46 9.40 -8.98 0.98
CA GLU A 46 8.20 -9.76 1.24
C GLU A 46 7.48 -10.14 -0.05
N TRP A 47 7.01 -11.38 -0.10
CA TRP A 47 6.28 -11.94 -1.23
C TRP A 47 5.07 -12.74 -0.75
N VAL A 48 3.97 -12.66 -1.48
CA VAL A 48 2.74 -13.43 -1.23
C VAL A 48 2.41 -14.27 -2.44
N SER A 49 2.15 -15.55 -2.21
CA SER A 49 1.59 -16.45 -3.21
C SER A 49 0.07 -16.27 -3.25
N LEU A 50 -0.47 -15.93 -4.41
CA LEU A 50 -1.91 -15.88 -4.62
C LEU A 50 -2.47 -17.18 -5.20
N ALA A 51 -1.67 -18.23 -5.30
CA ALA A 51 -2.08 -19.49 -5.89
C ALA A 51 -3.25 -20.14 -5.16
N ARG A 52 -3.22 -20.21 -3.85
CA ARG A 52 -4.31 -20.82 -3.05
C ARG A 52 -5.63 -20.04 -3.12
N PRO A 53 -5.65 -18.71 -2.93
CA PRO A 53 -6.92 -17.98 -2.97
C PRO A 53 -7.50 -17.79 -4.38
N THR A 54 -6.67 -17.83 -5.43
CA THR A 54 -7.13 -17.51 -6.81
C THR A 54 -7.13 -18.71 -7.76
N GLY A 55 -6.40 -19.78 -7.43
CA GLY A 55 -6.13 -20.89 -8.33
C GLY A 55 -5.13 -20.56 -9.45
N LEU A 56 -4.51 -19.38 -9.43
CA LEU A 56 -3.58 -18.91 -10.46
C LEU A 56 -2.15 -18.80 -9.93
N PRO A 57 -1.13 -19.15 -10.73
CA PRO A 57 0.27 -19.07 -10.35
C PRO A 57 0.75 -17.61 -10.35
N ILE A 58 0.38 -16.87 -9.32
CA ILE A 58 0.72 -15.45 -9.15
C ILE A 58 1.56 -15.27 -7.89
N LEU A 59 2.72 -14.61 -8.04
CA LEU A 59 3.51 -14.05 -6.93
C LEU A 59 3.35 -12.55 -6.90
N LEU A 60 3.13 -12.02 -5.71
CA LEU A 60 3.03 -10.62 -5.40
C LEU A 60 4.24 -10.20 -4.56
N GLY A 61 5.13 -9.37 -5.12
CA GLY A 61 6.25 -8.78 -4.40
C GLY A 61 5.95 -7.37 -3.91
N PHE A 62 6.44 -7.03 -2.72
CA PHE A 62 6.26 -5.72 -2.10
C PHE A 62 7.54 -4.88 -2.12
N ASN A 63 7.35 -3.56 -2.30
CA ASN A 63 8.38 -2.56 -2.08
C ASN A 63 7.81 -1.42 -1.24
N ALA A 64 8.40 -1.18 -0.09
CA ALA A 64 7.92 -0.25 0.91
C ALA A 64 8.84 0.96 1.09
N ALA A 65 8.34 1.97 1.79
CA ALA A 65 9.08 3.14 2.27
C ALA A 65 9.90 3.84 1.17
N ASP A 66 11.17 4.16 1.45
CA ASP A 66 12.02 4.91 0.53
C ASP A 66 12.35 4.13 -0.75
N PHE A 67 12.52 2.81 -0.64
CA PHE A 67 12.72 1.99 -1.82
C PHE A 67 11.45 1.91 -2.66
N GLY A 68 10.27 1.81 -2.03
CA GLY A 68 8.97 1.86 -2.71
C GLY A 68 8.78 3.15 -3.51
N ARG A 69 9.21 4.30 -2.97
CA ARG A 69 9.20 5.59 -3.70
C ARG A 69 10.21 5.63 -4.85
N LYS A 70 11.42 5.14 -4.60
CA LYS A 70 12.52 5.14 -5.59
C LYS A 70 12.16 4.30 -6.83
N ILE A 71 11.55 3.14 -6.62
CA ILE A 71 11.25 2.19 -7.70
C ILE A 71 10.15 2.71 -8.65
N GLU A 72 9.30 3.65 -8.20
CA GLU A 72 8.26 4.24 -9.06
C GLU A 72 8.81 4.98 -10.27
N ALA A 73 10.04 5.48 -10.19
CA ALA A 73 10.73 6.14 -11.30
C ALA A 73 11.32 5.15 -12.33
N TRP A 74 11.30 3.84 -12.05
CA TRP A 74 11.85 2.85 -12.95
C TRP A 74 10.85 2.44 -14.03
N SER A 75 11.37 1.99 -15.17
CA SER A 75 10.51 1.35 -16.19
C SER A 75 9.95 0.02 -15.66
N ASP A 76 8.82 -0.42 -16.22
CA ASP A 76 8.22 -1.71 -15.86
C ASP A 76 9.21 -2.86 -16.07
N ALA A 77 9.96 -2.84 -17.17
CA ALA A 77 10.99 -3.85 -17.45
C ALA A 77 12.10 -3.87 -16.38
N ALA A 78 12.52 -2.72 -15.87
CA ALA A 78 13.51 -2.64 -14.80
C ALA A 78 12.97 -3.16 -13.47
N ILE A 79 11.69 -2.85 -13.14
CA ILE A 79 11.00 -3.35 -11.94
C ILE A 79 10.89 -4.87 -12.00
N VAL A 80 10.39 -5.41 -13.12
CA VAL A 80 10.25 -6.85 -13.34
C VAL A 80 11.60 -7.55 -13.28
N GLY A 81 12.62 -7.01 -13.95
CA GLY A 81 13.97 -7.57 -13.93
C GLY A 81 14.55 -7.66 -12.51
N SER A 82 14.34 -6.61 -11.70
CA SER A 82 14.75 -6.60 -10.29
C SER A 82 13.98 -7.63 -9.44
N ALA A 83 12.68 -7.74 -9.65
CA ALA A 83 11.82 -8.73 -9.00
C ALA A 83 12.27 -10.17 -9.34
N MET A 84 12.46 -10.45 -10.62
CA MET A 84 12.91 -11.74 -11.11
C MET A 84 14.32 -12.11 -10.62
N GLN A 85 15.20 -11.14 -10.43
CA GLN A 85 16.50 -11.38 -9.82
C GLN A 85 16.38 -11.92 -8.40
N THR A 86 15.47 -11.36 -7.59
CA THR A 86 15.19 -11.86 -6.24
C THR A 86 14.56 -13.25 -6.27
N LEU A 87 13.59 -13.50 -7.14
CA LEU A 87 12.99 -14.83 -7.27
C LEU A 87 14.00 -15.90 -7.71
N ARG A 88 14.99 -15.55 -8.55
CA ARG A 88 16.08 -16.45 -8.91
C ARG A 88 17.01 -16.76 -7.74
N HIS A 89 17.11 -15.91 -6.73
CA HIS A 89 17.79 -16.26 -5.48
C HIS A 89 17.03 -17.31 -4.67
N PHE A 90 15.69 -17.24 -4.62
CA PHE A 90 14.87 -18.24 -3.91
C PHE A 90 14.85 -19.60 -4.61
N PHE A 91 14.60 -19.59 -5.93
CA PHE A 91 14.16 -20.76 -6.67
C PHE A 91 15.16 -21.23 -7.73
N GLY A 92 16.32 -20.56 -7.84
CA GLY A 92 17.34 -20.89 -8.82
C GLY A 92 17.20 -20.14 -10.14
N ARG A 93 18.22 -20.30 -11.01
CA ARG A 93 18.35 -19.47 -12.22
C ARG A 93 17.37 -19.82 -13.34
N HIS A 94 16.74 -20.97 -13.28
CA HIS A 94 15.92 -21.55 -14.36
C HIS A 94 14.42 -21.39 -14.15
N ILE A 95 13.99 -20.43 -13.32
CA ILE A 95 12.55 -20.14 -13.20
C ILE A 95 12.01 -19.54 -14.50
N PRO A 96 10.73 -19.77 -14.83
CA PRO A 96 10.10 -19.19 -16.02
C PRO A 96 10.01 -17.68 -15.94
N GLU A 97 9.94 -17.01 -17.10
CA GLU A 97 9.58 -15.60 -17.17
C GLU A 97 8.07 -15.43 -16.94
N PRO A 98 7.62 -14.31 -16.36
CA PRO A 98 6.20 -14.06 -16.15
C PRO A 98 5.47 -13.87 -17.49
N LEU A 99 4.26 -14.42 -17.59
CA LEU A 99 3.36 -14.23 -18.73
C LEU A 99 2.67 -12.88 -18.73
N ASP A 100 2.46 -12.32 -17.53
CA ASP A 100 1.73 -11.09 -17.34
C ASP A 100 2.22 -10.38 -16.06
N VAL A 101 2.14 -9.06 -16.04
CA VAL A 101 2.67 -8.22 -14.98
C VAL A 101 1.73 -7.07 -14.67
N GLN A 102 1.51 -6.80 -13.39
CA GLN A 102 0.83 -5.59 -12.94
C GLN A 102 1.66 -4.91 -11.85
N ILE A 103 1.88 -3.60 -12.01
CA ILE A 103 2.72 -2.80 -11.10
C ILE A 103 1.91 -1.63 -10.58
N THR A 104 1.99 -1.37 -9.27
CA THR A 104 1.38 -0.17 -8.66
C THR A 104 2.43 0.92 -8.47
N ARG A 105 2.00 2.19 -8.56
CA ARG A 105 2.78 3.41 -8.30
C ARG A 105 1.93 4.37 -7.49
N TRP A 106 1.78 4.08 -6.20
CA TRP A 106 0.84 4.80 -5.34
C TRP A 106 1.25 6.23 -5.01
N ALA A 107 2.56 6.53 -4.94
CA ALA A 107 3.01 7.90 -4.70
C ALA A 107 2.80 8.80 -5.93
N ALA A 108 2.87 8.22 -7.14
CA ALA A 108 2.61 8.93 -8.39
C ALA A 108 1.12 9.05 -8.74
N ASP A 109 0.23 8.31 -8.06
CA ASP A 109 -1.21 8.41 -8.27
C ASP A 109 -1.72 9.79 -7.79
N PRO A 110 -2.34 10.62 -8.67
CA PRO A 110 -2.73 12.00 -8.35
C PRO A 110 -3.89 12.10 -7.36
N PHE A 111 -4.57 11.00 -7.05
CA PHE A 111 -5.68 10.96 -6.10
C PHE A 111 -5.32 10.30 -4.77
N ALA A 112 -4.28 9.46 -4.75
CA ALA A 112 -3.84 8.74 -3.56
C ALA A 112 -2.60 9.35 -2.91
N TYR A 113 -1.59 9.74 -3.67
CA TYR A 113 -0.29 10.25 -3.21
C TYR A 113 0.45 9.32 -2.24
N GLY A 114 0.07 8.06 -2.19
CA GLY A 114 0.62 7.04 -1.31
C GLY A 114 -0.33 5.87 -1.10
N SER A 115 0.03 4.95 -0.24
CA SER A 115 -0.72 3.69 -0.02
C SER A 115 -1.62 3.76 1.21
N TYR A 116 -1.12 4.31 2.30
CA TYR A 116 -1.87 4.49 3.56
C TYR A 116 -1.13 5.45 4.49
N SER A 117 -1.89 6.04 5.42
CA SER A 117 -1.34 7.00 6.38
C SER A 117 -0.67 6.31 7.58
N PHE A 118 0.28 7.00 8.19
CA PHE A 118 0.91 6.57 9.45
C PHE A 118 1.14 7.76 10.39
N ASN A 119 1.41 7.48 11.65
CA ASN A 119 1.79 8.51 12.61
C ASN A 119 3.30 8.77 12.49
N ALA A 120 3.67 9.88 11.85
CA ALA A 120 5.06 10.28 11.71
C ALA A 120 5.60 10.82 13.05
N LEU A 121 6.92 10.89 13.17
CA LEU A 121 7.58 11.44 14.37
C LEU A 121 7.08 12.87 14.64
N GLY A 122 6.66 13.14 15.88
CA GLY A 122 6.07 14.42 16.29
C GLY A 122 4.57 14.56 16.04
N SER A 123 3.93 13.60 15.35
CA SER A 123 2.47 13.58 15.26
C SER A 123 1.83 12.96 16.51
N THR A 124 0.55 13.28 16.72
CA THR A 124 -0.26 12.68 17.78
C THR A 124 -1.51 12.02 17.21
N PRO A 125 -2.04 10.97 17.86
CA PRO A 125 -3.28 10.31 17.40
C PRO A 125 -4.49 11.26 17.29
N SER A 126 -4.55 12.31 18.10
CA SER A 126 -5.62 13.33 18.07
C SER A 126 -5.60 14.20 16.80
N MET A 127 -4.47 14.26 16.09
CA MET A 127 -4.39 14.96 14.81
C MET A 127 -5.27 14.32 13.75
N ARG A 128 -5.62 13.03 13.88
CA ARG A 128 -6.60 12.37 13.00
C ARG A 128 -8.01 12.89 13.22
N ASP A 129 -8.35 13.27 14.46
CA ASP A 129 -9.63 13.91 14.77
C ASP A 129 -9.67 15.33 14.15
N ASP A 130 -8.56 16.06 14.19
CA ASP A 130 -8.44 17.37 13.50
C ASP A 130 -8.51 17.23 11.97
N LEU A 131 -7.93 16.16 11.42
CA LEU A 131 -8.04 15.84 9.99
C LEU A 131 -9.49 15.48 9.61
N ALA A 132 -10.21 14.79 10.47
CA ALA A 132 -11.62 14.40 10.27
C ALA A 132 -12.60 15.58 10.31
N ARG A 133 -12.32 16.61 11.12
CA ARG A 133 -13.23 17.72 11.38
C ARG A 133 -13.74 18.39 10.12
N SER A 134 -15.05 18.60 10.01
CA SER A 134 -15.66 19.30 8.88
C SER A 134 -15.22 20.78 8.81
N VAL A 135 -15.30 21.38 7.63
CA VAL A 135 -15.01 22.79 7.41
C VAL A 135 -16.27 23.51 6.94
N GLY A 136 -16.72 24.48 7.73
CA GLY A 136 -17.85 25.37 7.43
C GLY A 136 -19.17 24.66 7.22
N ARG A 137 -19.38 23.46 7.80
CA ARG A 137 -20.56 22.62 7.58
C ARG A 137 -20.83 22.29 6.08
N ARG A 138 -19.77 22.39 5.23
CA ARG A 138 -19.89 22.18 3.76
C ARG A 138 -18.89 21.16 3.22
N LEU A 139 -17.73 21.02 3.88
CA LEU A 139 -16.72 20.04 3.51
C LEU A 139 -16.60 19.01 4.62
N PHE A 140 -16.76 17.76 4.26
CA PHE A 140 -16.69 16.61 5.16
C PHE A 140 -15.58 15.68 4.67
N PHE A 141 -14.94 14.98 5.59
CA PHE A 141 -13.76 14.18 5.30
C PHE A 141 -13.96 12.75 5.77
N ALA A 142 -13.71 11.81 4.89
CA ALA A 142 -13.67 10.38 5.16
C ALA A 142 -12.40 9.77 4.59
N GLY A 143 -12.08 8.57 4.98
CA GLY A 143 -10.88 7.83 4.61
C GLY A 143 -10.18 7.31 5.86
N GLU A 144 -9.34 6.29 5.72
CA GLU A 144 -8.66 5.66 6.85
C GLU A 144 -7.85 6.64 7.69
N ALA A 145 -7.25 7.65 7.05
CA ALA A 145 -6.45 8.68 7.71
C ALA A 145 -7.24 9.53 8.73
N THR A 146 -8.56 9.61 8.57
CA THR A 146 -9.48 10.34 9.46
C THR A 146 -10.03 9.47 10.58
N GLU A 147 -9.56 8.23 10.72
CA GLU A 147 -9.94 7.30 11.78
C GLU A 147 -8.78 7.11 12.76
N ARG A 148 -9.04 7.46 14.02
CA ARG A 148 -7.99 7.50 15.04
C ARG A 148 -7.54 6.11 15.52
N ARG A 149 -8.47 5.16 15.62
CA ARG A 149 -8.23 3.83 16.19
C ARG A 149 -7.77 2.82 15.14
N TYR A 150 -8.33 2.92 13.94
CA TYR A 150 -8.20 1.93 12.88
C TYR A 150 -7.63 2.54 11.59
N PHE A 151 -6.75 3.54 11.72
CA PHE A 151 -6.06 4.11 10.56
C PHE A 151 -5.24 3.04 9.82
N GLY A 152 -5.00 3.27 8.53
CA GLY A 152 -4.30 2.31 7.68
C GLY A 152 -5.09 1.03 7.37
N THR A 153 -6.41 0.99 7.66
CA THR A 153 -7.22 -0.22 7.48
C THR A 153 -8.50 0.04 6.69
N VAL A 154 -9.00 -1.02 6.04
CA VAL A 154 -10.26 -0.98 5.28
C VAL A 154 -11.45 -0.68 6.20
N HIS A 155 -11.52 -1.32 7.36
CA HIS A 155 -12.62 -1.08 8.30
C HIS A 155 -12.56 0.34 8.90
N GLY A 156 -11.37 0.91 9.10
CA GLY A 156 -11.23 2.31 9.48
C GLY A 156 -11.76 3.26 8.41
N ALA A 157 -11.45 3.01 7.15
CA ALA A 157 -12.01 3.76 6.03
C ALA A 157 -13.54 3.69 6.00
N TYR A 158 -14.11 2.48 6.17
CA TYR A 158 -15.57 2.26 6.21
C TYR A 158 -16.23 3.02 7.36
N LEU A 159 -15.71 2.89 8.59
CA LEU A 159 -16.24 3.58 9.77
C LEU A 159 -16.19 5.11 9.62
N SER A 160 -15.12 5.63 9.05
CA SER A 160 -14.99 7.07 8.76
C SER A 160 -16.03 7.55 7.74
N GLY A 161 -16.39 6.71 6.77
CA GLY A 161 -17.46 6.98 5.81
C GLY A 161 -18.82 7.07 6.48
N LEU A 162 -19.15 6.14 7.39
CA LEU A 162 -20.40 6.19 8.16
C LEU A 162 -20.49 7.46 9.01
N ARG A 163 -19.41 7.84 9.70
CA ARG A 163 -19.32 9.08 10.47
C ARG A 163 -19.56 10.31 9.58
N ALA A 164 -18.87 10.40 8.46
CA ALA A 164 -18.98 11.56 7.56
C ALA A 164 -20.41 11.67 6.98
N ALA A 165 -21.05 10.56 6.65
CA ALA A 165 -22.45 10.54 6.20
C ALA A 165 -23.41 11.09 7.27
N GLN A 166 -23.24 10.71 8.53
CA GLN A 166 -24.02 11.25 9.65
C GLN A 166 -23.80 12.77 9.82
N GLU A 167 -22.54 13.24 9.69
CA GLU A 167 -22.21 14.66 9.75
C GLU A 167 -22.90 15.47 8.62
N VAL A 168 -22.97 14.91 7.40
CA VAL A 168 -23.67 15.53 6.27
C VAL A 168 -25.16 15.62 6.52
N MET A 169 -25.78 14.56 7.03
CA MET A 169 -27.21 14.56 7.36
C MET A 169 -27.52 15.63 8.41
N ALA A 170 -26.78 15.66 9.52
CA ALA A 170 -26.96 16.65 10.58
C ALA A 170 -26.67 18.10 10.17
N ALA A 171 -25.91 18.31 9.09
CA ALA A 171 -25.63 19.65 8.58
C ALA A 171 -26.80 20.23 7.75
N ASN A 172 -27.71 19.37 7.27
CA ASN A 172 -28.87 19.73 6.46
C ASN A 172 -30.17 19.86 7.27
N GLU A 173 -30.12 19.55 8.58
CA GLU A 173 -31.14 19.85 9.55
C GLU A 173 -30.98 21.27 10.15
#